data_a83e69dbdafd9cbd9479d67a1ad16b5e
#
_entry.id   a83e69dbdafd9cbd9479d67a1ad16b5e
#
_cell.length_a   1.000
_cell.length_b   1.000
_cell.length_c   1.000
_cell.angle_alpha   90.00
_cell.angle_beta   90.00
_cell.angle_gamma   90.00
#
_symmetry.space_group_name_H-M   'P 1'
#
loop_
_entity.id
_entity.type
_entity.pdbx_description
1 polymer ?
#
loop_
_entity_poly.entity_id
_entity_poly.type
_entity_poly.pdbx_seq_one_letter_code
_entity_poly.pdbx_strand_id
1 'polypeptide(L)'
;MRSEVVSACFPCNVVVYFCMLAKIKTIAELAPLLSLLRATGQTIVFTNGCFDLIHPGHTRYLAAARSLGDILVVAINSDASVRLIKGDKRPITMQSDRAETLAALESVSFVTIFDEPDPYKVITALQPDVLVKGGDWPVEKIIGRDVVEARGGRVVNVKFVEGASTTGIIERILKIYR
;
A
#
# COMPACT_ATOMS: atom_id res chain seq x y z
N MET A 1 30.11 4.42 43.31
CA MET A 1 30.16 4.34 41.83
C MET A 1 28.73 4.48 41.33
N ARG A 2 28.37 5.65 40.79
CA ARG A 2 27.06 5.90 40.18
C ARG A 2 27.19 5.57 38.69
N SER A 3 26.46 4.57 38.20
CA SER A 3 26.37 4.24 36.80
C SER A 3 25.55 5.33 36.09
N GLU A 4 26.21 6.18 35.32
CA GLU A 4 25.55 7.08 34.37
C GLU A 4 24.93 6.26 33.26
N VAL A 5 23.62 6.13 33.30
CA VAL A 5 22.85 5.65 32.16
C VAL A 5 22.82 6.79 31.15
N VAL A 6 23.71 6.72 30.16
CA VAL A 6 23.68 7.64 29.01
C VAL A 6 22.41 7.29 28.20
N SER A 7 21.35 8.03 28.47
CA SER A 7 20.15 8.04 27.63
C SER A 7 20.52 8.69 26.28
N ALA A 8 20.83 7.87 25.29
CA ALA A 8 21.02 8.35 23.92
C ALA A 8 19.66 8.84 23.40
N CYS A 9 19.37 10.11 23.60
CA CYS A 9 18.21 10.78 23.01
C CYS A 9 18.52 10.95 21.51
N PHE A 10 18.05 10.00 20.69
CA PHE A 10 18.08 10.20 19.24
C PHE A 10 17.24 11.44 18.88
N PRO A 11 17.69 12.31 17.96
CA PRO A 11 16.89 13.44 17.52
C PRO A 11 15.54 12.94 17.00
N CYS A 12 14.46 13.61 17.39
CA CYS A 12 13.07 13.20 17.12
C CYS A 12 12.84 12.81 15.65
N ASN A 13 13.50 13.50 14.71
CA ASN A 13 13.44 13.24 13.28
C ASN A 13 13.97 11.85 12.89
N VAL A 14 14.99 11.35 13.57
CA VAL A 14 15.58 10.02 13.30
C VAL A 14 14.63 8.93 13.75
N VAL A 15 14.01 9.06 14.91
CA VAL A 15 13.03 8.10 15.43
C VAL A 15 11.81 8.02 14.51
N VAL A 16 11.27 9.14 14.05
CA VAL A 16 10.13 9.20 13.13
C VAL A 16 10.46 8.51 11.81
N TYR A 17 11.65 8.77 11.26
CA TYR A 17 12.10 8.13 10.02
C TYR A 17 12.20 6.60 10.15
N PHE A 18 12.83 6.09 11.23
CA PHE A 18 12.90 4.67 11.49
C PHE A 18 11.52 4.02 11.69
N CYS A 19 10.61 4.69 12.40
CA CYS A 19 9.24 4.20 12.57
C CYS A 19 8.49 4.11 11.23
N MET A 20 8.71 5.04 10.32
CA MET A 20 8.14 5.04 8.98
C MET A 20 8.69 3.86 8.15
N LEU A 21 10.02 3.70 8.08
CA LEU A 21 10.64 2.60 7.33
C LEU A 21 10.27 1.22 7.90
N ALA A 22 10.03 1.11 9.20
CA ALA A 22 9.57 -0.12 9.84
C ALA A 22 8.21 -0.61 9.32
N LYS A 23 7.41 0.25 8.65
CA LYS A 23 6.18 -0.14 7.98
C LYS A 23 6.41 -0.90 6.66
N ILE A 24 7.59 -0.75 6.03
CA ILE A 24 7.93 -1.44 4.79
C ILE A 24 8.44 -2.83 5.15
N LYS A 25 7.74 -3.85 4.67
CA LYS A 25 8.02 -5.26 5.02
C LYS A 25 7.90 -6.16 3.82
N THR A 26 8.66 -7.21 3.81
CA THR A 26 8.49 -8.31 2.86
C THR A 26 7.20 -9.08 3.14
N ILE A 27 6.70 -9.81 2.14
CA ILE A 27 5.52 -10.68 2.32
C ILE A 27 5.78 -11.74 3.42
N ALA A 28 7.01 -12.27 3.50
CA ALA A 28 7.39 -13.26 4.50
C ALA A 28 7.36 -12.71 5.94
N GLU A 29 7.69 -11.43 6.14
CA GLU A 29 7.57 -10.76 7.44
C GLU A 29 6.13 -10.39 7.77
N LEU A 30 5.34 -9.99 6.76
CA LEU A 30 3.96 -9.58 6.97
C LEU A 30 3.03 -10.75 7.30
N ALA A 31 3.15 -11.89 6.63
CA ALA A 31 2.22 -12.99 6.79
C ALA A 31 2.05 -13.45 8.27
N PRO A 32 3.13 -13.73 9.03
CA PRO A 32 3.00 -14.10 10.45
C PRO A 32 2.53 -12.92 11.31
N LEU A 33 2.96 -11.69 11.02
CA LEU A 33 2.54 -10.49 11.76
C LEU A 33 1.03 -10.25 11.61
N LEU A 34 0.49 -10.31 10.39
CA LEU A 34 -0.94 -10.13 10.15
C LEU A 34 -1.76 -11.26 10.77
N SER A 35 -1.24 -12.49 10.79
CA SER A 35 -1.89 -13.60 11.50
C SER A 35 -2.02 -13.33 13.00
N LEU A 36 -0.96 -12.81 13.62
CA LEU A 36 -0.98 -12.43 15.04
C LEU A 36 -1.94 -11.28 15.31
N LEU A 37 -1.93 -10.22 14.49
CA LEU A 37 -2.84 -9.08 14.62
C LEU A 37 -4.30 -9.51 14.48
N ARG A 38 -4.60 -10.41 13.55
CA ARG A 38 -5.95 -10.98 13.39
C ARG A 38 -6.36 -11.80 14.62
N ALA A 39 -5.46 -12.56 15.22
CA ALA A 39 -5.73 -13.32 16.44
C ALA A 39 -6.06 -12.42 17.64
N THR A 40 -5.64 -11.16 17.62
CA THR A 40 -6.03 -10.12 18.61
C THR A 40 -7.31 -9.36 18.23
N GLY A 41 -8.05 -9.80 17.20
CA GLY A 41 -9.32 -9.22 16.79
C GLY A 41 -9.22 -8.06 15.82
N GLN A 42 -8.03 -7.78 15.25
CA GLN A 42 -7.85 -6.69 14.29
C GLN A 42 -8.25 -7.11 12.88
N THR A 43 -9.00 -6.25 12.21
CA THR A 43 -9.44 -6.41 10.82
C THR A 43 -8.36 -5.93 9.85
N ILE A 44 -7.88 -6.82 8.99
CA ILE A 44 -6.85 -6.53 7.99
C ILE A 44 -7.49 -6.09 6.69
N VAL A 45 -7.23 -4.87 6.28
CA VAL A 45 -7.61 -4.30 4.99
C VAL A 45 -6.43 -4.36 4.05
N PHE A 46 -6.65 -4.77 2.81
CA PHE A 46 -5.62 -4.86 1.78
C PHE A 46 -6.04 -4.11 0.53
N THR A 47 -5.10 -3.40 -0.04
CA THR A 47 -5.20 -2.85 -1.40
C THR A 47 -3.88 -2.98 -2.14
N ASN A 48 -3.93 -2.94 -3.48
CA ASN A 48 -2.73 -2.94 -4.30
C ASN A 48 -2.83 -1.98 -5.48
N GLY A 49 -1.66 -1.58 -5.99
CA GLY A 49 -1.54 -0.73 -7.17
C GLY A 49 -0.12 -0.31 -7.49
N CYS A 50 0.07 0.43 -8.58
CA CYS A 50 1.39 0.96 -8.95
C CYS A 50 1.81 2.13 -8.05
N PHE A 51 0.88 3.00 -7.68
CA PHE A 51 1.12 4.19 -6.84
C PHE A 51 2.34 5.00 -7.28
N ASP A 52 2.42 5.32 -8.57
CA ASP A 52 3.61 5.93 -9.18
C ASP A 52 3.80 7.39 -8.71
N LEU A 53 2.99 8.32 -9.22
CA LEU A 53 2.96 9.69 -8.69
C LEU A 53 1.80 9.82 -7.72
N ILE A 54 2.10 10.02 -6.43
CA ILE A 54 1.07 10.18 -5.39
C ILE A 54 0.35 11.52 -5.59
N HIS A 55 -0.97 11.48 -5.49
CA HIS A 55 -1.86 12.63 -5.65
C HIS A 55 -3.06 12.52 -4.70
N PRO A 56 -3.85 13.59 -4.50
CA PRO A 56 -4.98 13.58 -3.56
C PRO A 56 -5.99 12.46 -3.78
N GLY A 57 -6.15 11.97 -5.01
CA GLY A 57 -6.98 10.79 -5.31
C GLY A 57 -6.49 9.54 -4.57
N HIS A 58 -5.16 9.32 -4.52
CA HIS A 58 -4.57 8.22 -3.78
C HIS A 58 -4.73 8.39 -2.25
N THR A 59 -4.45 9.58 -1.70
CA THR A 59 -4.54 9.78 -0.25
C THR A 59 -5.97 9.63 0.27
N ARG A 60 -6.96 10.16 -0.45
CA ARG A 60 -8.38 9.99 -0.12
C ARG A 60 -8.83 8.52 -0.23
N TYR A 61 -8.39 7.84 -1.28
CA TYR A 61 -8.66 6.43 -1.48
C TYR A 61 -8.10 5.57 -0.32
N LEU A 62 -6.83 5.80 0.05
CA LEU A 62 -6.19 5.06 1.13
C LEU A 62 -6.83 5.37 2.50
N ALA A 63 -7.25 6.61 2.75
CA ALA A 63 -7.99 6.95 3.95
C ALA A 63 -9.35 6.24 4.01
N ALA A 64 -10.09 6.19 2.89
CA ALA A 64 -11.34 5.45 2.80
C ALA A 64 -11.12 3.92 2.96
N ALA A 65 -10.06 3.37 2.37
CA ALA A 65 -9.70 1.96 2.58
C ALA A 65 -9.41 1.69 4.08
N ARG A 66 -8.62 2.54 4.73
CA ARG A 66 -8.27 2.41 6.16
C ARG A 66 -9.49 2.41 7.08
N SER A 67 -10.53 3.17 6.75
CA SER A 67 -11.77 3.22 7.55
C SER A 67 -12.58 1.93 7.53
N LEU A 68 -12.21 0.95 6.70
CA LEU A 68 -12.89 -0.35 6.60
C LEU A 68 -12.37 -1.41 7.58
N GLY A 69 -11.29 -1.11 8.32
CA GLY A 69 -10.70 -2.00 9.32
C GLY A 69 -9.57 -1.33 10.11
N ASP A 70 -8.80 -2.12 10.85
CA ASP A 70 -7.83 -1.62 11.82
C ASP A 70 -6.42 -1.48 11.24
N ILE A 71 -6.05 -2.31 10.27
CA ILE A 71 -4.73 -2.37 9.65
C ILE A 71 -4.88 -2.24 8.15
N LEU A 72 -4.28 -1.21 7.53
CA LEU A 72 -4.23 -1.10 6.08
C LEU A 72 -2.86 -1.55 5.56
N VAL A 73 -2.85 -2.61 4.77
CA VAL A 73 -1.71 -3.09 4.00
C VAL A 73 -1.83 -2.62 2.55
N VAL A 74 -0.81 -1.93 2.07
CA VAL A 74 -0.71 -1.49 0.67
C VAL A 74 0.38 -2.30 -0.02
N ALA A 75 0.01 -3.13 -0.99
CA ALA A 75 0.96 -3.84 -1.84
C ALA A 75 1.22 -3.06 -3.13
N ILE A 76 2.47 -2.76 -3.42
CA ILE A 76 2.85 -2.05 -4.64
C ILE A 76 3.56 -2.97 -5.63
N ASN A 77 3.24 -2.82 -6.91
CA ASN A 77 3.98 -3.50 -7.97
C ASN A 77 5.44 -3.02 -7.99
N SER A 78 6.40 -3.94 -8.11
CA SER A 78 7.80 -3.59 -8.35
C SER A 78 7.97 -2.80 -9.65
N ASP A 79 9.12 -2.18 -9.86
CA ASP A 79 9.38 -1.42 -11.08
C ASP A 79 9.32 -2.32 -12.33
N ALA A 80 9.78 -3.56 -12.21
CA ALA A 80 9.68 -4.54 -13.28
C ALA A 80 8.21 -4.88 -13.60
N SER A 81 7.40 -5.13 -12.57
CA SER A 81 5.98 -5.39 -12.72
C SER A 81 5.23 -4.19 -13.32
N VAL A 82 5.54 -2.96 -12.90
CA VAL A 82 4.93 -1.75 -13.47
C VAL A 82 5.25 -1.60 -14.96
N ARG A 83 6.51 -1.86 -15.37
CA ARG A 83 6.89 -1.85 -16.79
C ARG A 83 6.07 -2.83 -17.62
N LEU A 84 5.87 -4.04 -17.12
CA LEU A 84 5.05 -5.05 -17.79
C LEU A 84 3.59 -4.60 -17.98
N ILE A 85 3.02 -3.91 -16.99
CA ILE A 85 1.59 -3.51 -16.99
C ILE A 85 1.36 -2.20 -17.73
N LYS A 86 2.29 -1.23 -17.65
CA LYS A 86 2.11 0.16 -18.10
C LYS A 86 3.06 0.59 -19.22
N GLY A 87 4.01 -0.26 -19.60
CA GLY A 87 5.03 0.01 -20.62
C GLY A 87 6.29 0.66 -20.06
N ASP A 88 7.34 0.72 -20.89
CA ASP A 88 8.71 1.07 -20.50
C ASP A 88 8.89 2.49 -19.94
N LYS A 89 7.97 3.40 -20.24
CA LYS A 89 7.98 4.78 -19.72
C LYS A 89 7.48 4.89 -18.28
N ARG A 90 7.17 3.78 -17.64
CA ARG A 90 6.66 3.71 -16.27
C ARG A 90 7.42 2.63 -15.47
N PRO A 91 7.59 2.76 -14.15
CA PRO A 91 7.13 3.87 -13.34
C PRO A 91 8.04 5.10 -13.51
N ILE A 92 7.57 6.28 -13.10
CA ILE A 92 8.36 7.51 -13.00
C ILE A 92 9.15 7.52 -11.70
N THR A 93 8.51 7.08 -10.60
CA THR A 93 9.10 7.02 -9.27
C THR A 93 9.53 5.59 -8.96
N MET A 94 10.77 5.40 -8.50
CA MET A 94 11.32 4.09 -8.17
C MET A 94 10.52 3.41 -7.04
N GLN A 95 10.48 2.08 -7.03
CA GLN A 95 9.71 1.33 -6.04
C GLN A 95 10.08 1.63 -4.58
N SER A 96 11.36 1.90 -4.29
CA SER A 96 11.82 2.35 -2.96
C SER A 96 11.12 3.62 -2.53
N ASP A 97 11.12 4.62 -3.40
CA ASP A 97 10.58 5.96 -3.10
C ASP A 97 9.04 5.92 -3.01
N ARG A 98 8.40 5.08 -3.86
CA ARG A 98 6.95 4.84 -3.79
C ARG A 98 6.56 4.17 -2.48
N ALA A 99 7.33 3.18 -2.03
CA ALA A 99 7.09 2.49 -0.76
C ALA A 99 7.28 3.44 0.42
N GLU A 100 8.36 4.23 0.43
CA GLU A 100 8.64 5.21 1.47
C GLU A 100 7.56 6.29 1.55
N THR A 101 7.16 6.85 0.41
CA THR A 101 6.08 7.86 0.34
C THR A 101 4.76 7.31 0.91
N LEU A 102 4.40 6.08 0.59
CA LEU A 102 3.20 5.43 1.12
C LEU A 102 3.32 5.14 2.62
N ALA A 103 4.48 4.69 3.09
CA ALA A 103 4.73 4.42 4.51
C ALA A 103 4.63 5.69 5.37
N ALA A 104 4.91 6.87 4.80
CA ALA A 104 4.75 8.15 5.46
C ALA A 104 3.28 8.57 5.67
N LEU A 105 2.33 7.96 4.96
CA LEU A 105 0.91 8.27 5.12
C LEU A 105 0.37 7.67 6.42
N GLU A 106 -0.38 8.48 7.17
CA GLU A 106 -1.01 8.07 8.43
C GLU A 106 -1.98 6.89 8.24
N SER A 107 -2.73 6.90 7.14
CA SER A 107 -3.69 5.85 6.82
C SER A 107 -3.06 4.49 6.52
N VAL A 108 -1.75 4.43 6.23
CA VAL A 108 -1.06 3.20 5.83
C VAL A 108 -0.35 2.58 7.04
N SER A 109 -0.69 1.33 7.35
CA SER A 109 -0.05 0.57 8.43
C SER A 109 1.20 -0.18 7.95
N PHE A 110 1.11 -0.82 6.78
CA PHE A 110 2.23 -1.54 6.18
C PHE A 110 2.25 -1.37 4.66
N VAL A 111 3.47 -1.43 4.10
CA VAL A 111 3.71 -1.46 2.66
C VAL A 111 4.52 -2.70 2.33
N THR A 112 4.18 -3.38 1.24
CA THR A 112 4.97 -4.48 0.68
C THR A 112 5.13 -4.31 -0.83
N ILE A 113 6.19 -4.89 -1.39
CA ILE A 113 6.46 -4.87 -2.83
C ILE A 113 6.28 -6.29 -3.36
N PHE A 114 5.65 -6.43 -4.53
CA PHE A 114 5.48 -7.72 -5.21
C PHE A 114 5.81 -7.61 -6.70
N ASP A 115 6.30 -8.71 -7.28
CA ASP A 115 6.85 -8.73 -8.65
C ASP A 115 5.85 -9.19 -9.72
N GLU A 116 4.79 -9.87 -9.31
CA GLU A 116 3.80 -10.41 -10.24
C GLU A 116 2.99 -9.29 -10.91
N PRO A 117 2.50 -9.52 -12.15
CA PRO A 117 1.64 -8.54 -12.83
C PRO A 117 0.26 -8.40 -12.16
N ASP A 118 -0.16 -9.41 -11.41
CA ASP A 118 -1.41 -9.41 -10.63
C ASP A 118 -1.17 -9.72 -9.15
N PRO A 119 -2.09 -9.33 -8.26
CA PRO A 119 -1.90 -9.45 -6.82
C PRO A 119 -2.32 -10.82 -6.23
N TYR A 120 -2.64 -11.83 -7.02
CA TYR A 120 -3.24 -13.07 -6.52
C TYR A 120 -2.37 -13.76 -5.46
N LYS A 121 -1.06 -13.91 -5.75
CA LYS A 121 -0.12 -14.56 -4.83
C LYS A 121 0.04 -13.79 -3.52
N VAL A 122 0.16 -12.46 -3.58
CA VAL A 122 0.30 -11.65 -2.36
C VAL A 122 -0.98 -11.66 -1.53
N ILE A 123 -2.16 -11.64 -2.15
CA ILE A 123 -3.45 -11.78 -1.45
C ILE A 123 -3.56 -13.16 -0.79
N THR A 124 -3.19 -14.22 -1.50
CA THR A 124 -3.18 -15.59 -0.96
C THR A 124 -2.22 -15.74 0.23
N ALA A 125 -1.05 -15.11 0.18
CA ALA A 125 -0.08 -15.17 1.27
C ALA A 125 -0.51 -14.37 2.50
N LEU A 126 -1.09 -13.17 2.31
CA LEU A 126 -1.45 -12.27 3.42
C LEU A 126 -2.86 -12.49 3.97
N GLN A 127 -3.76 -13.10 3.17
CA GLN A 127 -5.11 -13.49 3.57
C GLN A 127 -5.90 -12.36 4.26
N PRO A 128 -6.12 -11.21 3.62
CA PRO A 128 -6.83 -10.09 4.23
C PRO A 128 -8.31 -10.40 4.51
N ASP A 129 -8.91 -9.66 5.45
CA ASP A 129 -10.33 -9.74 5.78
C ASP A 129 -11.17 -8.84 4.87
N VAL A 130 -10.56 -7.73 4.39
CA VAL A 130 -11.20 -6.80 3.45
C VAL A 130 -10.26 -6.53 2.29
N LEU A 131 -10.68 -6.84 1.07
CA LEU A 131 -9.98 -6.51 -0.16
C LEU A 131 -10.60 -5.26 -0.78
N VAL A 132 -9.80 -4.19 -0.92
CA VAL A 132 -10.28 -2.91 -1.45
C VAL A 132 -9.70 -2.67 -2.85
N LYS A 133 -10.58 -2.29 -3.78
CA LYS A 133 -10.20 -1.81 -5.13
C LYS A 133 -10.75 -0.42 -5.36
N GLY A 134 -9.96 0.39 -6.06
CA GLY A 134 -10.38 1.72 -6.51
C GLY A 134 -11.05 1.64 -7.88
N GLY A 135 -12.14 2.38 -8.07
CA GLY A 135 -12.85 2.47 -9.34
C GLY A 135 -14.13 1.61 -9.41
N ASP A 136 -14.75 1.64 -10.58
CA ASP A 136 -16.02 0.94 -10.84
C ASP A 136 -15.79 -0.46 -11.45
N TRP A 137 -14.92 -1.24 -10.82
CA TRP A 137 -14.69 -2.62 -11.26
C TRP A 137 -15.87 -3.49 -10.89
N PRO A 138 -16.36 -4.36 -11.80
CA PRO A 138 -17.28 -5.41 -11.41
C PRO A 138 -16.63 -6.28 -10.32
N VAL A 139 -17.30 -6.44 -9.20
CA VAL A 139 -16.74 -7.16 -8.02
C VAL A 139 -16.33 -8.58 -8.41
N GLU A 140 -17.04 -9.20 -9.35
CA GLU A 140 -16.80 -10.55 -9.87
C GLU A 140 -15.44 -10.67 -10.60
N LYS A 141 -14.90 -9.56 -11.09
CA LYS A 141 -13.62 -9.52 -11.83
C LYS A 141 -12.42 -9.12 -10.95
N ILE A 142 -12.63 -8.89 -9.67
CA ILE A 142 -11.56 -8.50 -8.76
C ILE A 142 -10.72 -9.74 -8.42
N ILE A 143 -9.45 -9.69 -8.83
CA ILE A 143 -8.48 -10.76 -8.57
C ILE A 143 -8.27 -10.92 -7.06
N GLY A 144 -8.33 -12.17 -6.55
CA GLY A 144 -8.20 -12.50 -5.14
C GLY A 144 -9.51 -12.43 -4.34
N ARG A 145 -10.63 -12.12 -4.99
CA ARG A 145 -11.96 -12.17 -4.38
C ARG A 145 -12.26 -13.54 -3.76
N ASP A 146 -12.02 -14.59 -4.54
CA ASP A 146 -12.21 -15.98 -4.15
C ASP A 146 -11.46 -16.34 -2.86
N VAL A 147 -10.22 -15.89 -2.74
CA VAL A 147 -9.39 -16.11 -1.55
C VAL A 147 -9.98 -15.43 -0.32
N VAL A 148 -10.46 -14.19 -0.47
CA VAL A 148 -10.99 -13.39 0.64
C VAL A 148 -12.37 -13.91 1.07
N GLU A 149 -13.28 -14.14 0.13
CA GLU A 149 -14.64 -14.63 0.41
C GLU A 149 -14.66 -16.05 0.99
N ALA A 150 -13.74 -16.95 0.55
CA ALA A 150 -13.61 -18.29 1.11
C ALA A 150 -13.30 -18.31 2.62
N ARG A 151 -12.79 -17.19 3.17
CA ARG A 151 -12.48 -17.02 4.59
C ARG A 151 -13.55 -16.19 5.34
N GLY A 152 -14.67 -15.86 4.70
CA GLY A 152 -15.68 -14.98 5.26
C GLY A 152 -15.37 -13.49 5.21
N GLY A 153 -14.30 -13.11 4.49
CA GLY A 153 -13.96 -11.71 4.22
C GLY A 153 -14.87 -11.09 3.15
N ARG A 154 -14.60 -9.81 2.83
CA ARG A 154 -15.40 -9.06 1.85
C ARG A 154 -14.55 -8.27 0.88
N VAL A 155 -15.10 -8.02 -0.31
CA VAL A 155 -14.51 -7.15 -1.34
C VAL A 155 -15.27 -5.83 -1.40
N VAL A 156 -14.58 -4.71 -1.43
CA VAL A 156 -15.18 -3.37 -1.42
C VAL A 156 -14.59 -2.53 -2.55
N ASN A 157 -15.45 -1.94 -3.37
CA ASN A 157 -15.06 -0.91 -4.32
C ASN A 157 -15.16 0.47 -3.68
N VAL A 158 -14.07 1.23 -3.75
CA VAL A 158 -14.04 2.64 -3.36
C VAL A 158 -13.99 3.48 -4.62
N LYS A 159 -14.95 4.39 -4.77
CA LYS A 159 -15.01 5.29 -5.94
C LYS A 159 -13.78 6.20 -5.97
N PHE A 160 -13.23 6.39 -7.17
CA PHE A 160 -12.17 7.38 -7.37
C PHE A 160 -12.71 8.81 -7.24
N VAL A 161 -11.84 9.70 -6.77
CA VAL A 161 -12.11 11.14 -6.80
C VAL A 161 -11.82 11.64 -8.21
N GLU A 162 -12.79 12.25 -8.86
CA GLU A 162 -12.64 12.83 -10.18
C GLU A 162 -11.52 13.88 -10.23
N GLY A 163 -10.84 13.98 -11.38
CA GLY A 163 -9.84 15.02 -11.66
C GLY A 163 -8.42 14.75 -11.14
N ALA A 164 -8.17 13.62 -10.47
CA ALA A 164 -6.83 13.28 -9.97
C ALA A 164 -6.33 11.97 -10.58
N SER A 165 -5.35 12.04 -11.49
CA SER A 165 -4.68 10.86 -12.05
C SER A 165 -3.20 11.12 -12.34
N THR A 166 -2.37 10.08 -12.23
CA THR A 166 -0.95 10.14 -12.63
C THR A 166 -0.80 10.57 -14.09
N THR A 167 -1.64 10.06 -14.99
CA THR A 167 -1.62 10.44 -16.42
C THR A 167 -1.89 11.93 -16.59
N GLY A 168 -2.90 12.47 -15.93
CA GLY A 168 -3.20 13.90 -15.99
C GLY A 168 -2.08 14.79 -15.44
N ILE A 169 -1.34 14.33 -14.42
CA ILE A 169 -0.14 15.04 -13.95
C ILE A 169 0.94 15.06 -15.01
N ILE A 170 1.22 13.93 -15.64
CA ILE A 170 2.23 13.81 -16.70
C ILE A 170 1.86 14.70 -17.89
N GLU A 171 0.62 14.66 -18.36
CA GLU A 171 0.13 15.48 -19.47
C GLU A 171 0.28 16.98 -19.15
N ARG A 172 -0.05 17.38 -17.93
CA ARG A 172 0.13 18.76 -17.48
C ARG A 172 1.59 19.19 -17.48
N ILE A 173 2.50 18.35 -16.99
CA ILE A 173 3.95 18.61 -17.01
C ILE A 173 4.42 18.80 -18.47
N LEU A 174 4.07 17.87 -19.35
CA LEU A 174 4.45 17.95 -20.76
C LEU A 174 3.91 19.19 -21.47
N LYS A 175 2.70 19.65 -21.09
CA LYS A 175 2.11 20.87 -21.63
C LYS A 175 2.81 22.16 -21.17
N ILE A 176 3.36 22.16 -19.95
CA ILE A 176 4.02 23.34 -19.35
C ILE A 176 5.46 23.47 -19.84
N TYR A 177 6.17 22.34 -20.05
CA TYR A 177 7.62 22.31 -20.32
C TYR A 177 7.98 21.94 -21.76
N ARG A 178 7.03 21.81 -22.66
CA ARG A 178 7.21 21.75 -24.11
C ARG A 178 6.93 23.11 -24.72
#